data_9cffc3ca46df5fc4370a5a2a86fe337a
#
_entry.id   9cffc3ca46df5fc4370a5a2a86fe337a
#
_cell.length_a   1.000
_cell.length_b   1.000
_cell.length_c   1.000
_cell.angle_alpha   90.00
_cell.angle_beta   90.00
_cell.angle_gamma   90.00
#
_symmetry.space_group_name_H-M   'P 1'
#
loop_
_entity.id
_entity.type
_entity.pdbx_description
1 polymer ?
#
loop_
_entity_poly.entity_id
_entity_poly.type
_entity_poly.pdbx_seq_one_letter_code
_entity_poly.pdbx_strand_id
1 'polypeptide(L)'
;SGVVDGILLASTMESYSEFSAVLPASFPTVLADRKVDAAPFSSVTVSAYQSVYRSVASLIEQGQRRIGFITGLSRLSTSRERLAAYRQAMSDFAIPIEDGFIQHGDSMERSAWNSTRELLKQRCTAIVASNGLMGTDVYHCLRECGMQIGRDVELVCFSDFDSPLLE
;
A
#
# COMPACT_ATOMS: atom_id res chain seq x y z
N SER A 1 23.33 28.63 14.33
CA SER A 1 22.50 28.16 13.24
C SER A 1 23.20 26.96 12.63
N GLY A 2 22.59 25.77 12.73
CA GLY A 2 23.13 24.59 12.06
C GLY A 2 22.97 24.75 10.55
N VAL A 3 24.05 24.57 9.82
CA VAL A 3 24.04 24.54 8.36
C VAL A 3 24.19 23.08 7.99
N VAL A 4 23.30 22.57 7.13
CA VAL A 4 23.40 21.23 6.54
C VAL A 4 23.84 21.36 5.11
N ASP A 5 24.65 20.42 4.61
CA ASP A 5 25.19 20.43 3.26
C ASP A 5 24.28 19.68 2.27
N GLY A 6 23.29 18.95 2.76
CA GLY A 6 22.32 18.22 1.95
C GLY A 6 21.22 17.59 2.78
N ILE A 7 20.18 17.08 2.11
CA ILE A 7 18.98 16.49 2.72
C ILE A 7 18.69 15.12 2.12
N LEU A 8 18.38 14.14 2.99
CA LEU A 8 17.63 12.94 2.61
C LEU A 8 16.18 13.17 2.97
N LEU A 9 15.27 13.15 1.99
CA LEU A 9 13.88 13.54 2.14
C LEU A 9 12.94 12.36 1.82
N ALA A 10 12.22 11.89 2.82
CA ALA A 10 11.05 11.01 2.63
C ALA A 10 9.78 11.88 2.66
N SER A 11 9.29 12.28 1.49
CA SER A 11 8.18 13.23 1.37
C SER A 11 6.83 12.52 1.25
N THR A 12 5.79 13.14 1.80
CA THR A 12 4.38 12.79 1.57
C THR A 12 3.70 13.70 0.55
N MET A 13 4.44 14.68 0.00
CA MET A 13 3.97 15.57 -1.04
C MET A 13 3.86 14.83 -2.38
N GLU A 14 2.91 15.20 -3.20
CA GLU A 14 2.72 14.63 -4.53
C GLU A 14 3.68 15.23 -5.53
N SER A 15 3.80 16.56 -5.53
CA SER A 15 4.57 17.33 -6.49
C SER A 15 5.61 18.24 -5.85
N TYR A 16 6.71 18.45 -6.58
CA TYR A 16 7.76 19.39 -6.18
C TYR A 16 7.25 20.82 -6.01
N SER A 17 6.23 21.22 -6.75
CA SER A 17 5.62 22.55 -6.62
C SER A 17 5.14 22.88 -5.20
N GLU A 18 4.81 21.85 -4.39
CA GLU A 18 4.31 22.04 -3.02
C GLU A 18 5.37 22.55 -2.04
N PHE A 19 6.66 22.32 -2.35
CA PHE A 19 7.77 22.72 -1.46
C PHE A 19 8.95 23.37 -2.17
N SER A 20 8.85 23.68 -3.46
CA SER A 20 9.92 24.30 -4.26
C SER A 20 10.33 25.68 -3.72
N ALA A 21 9.45 26.38 -3.04
CA ALA A 21 9.75 27.68 -2.43
C ALA A 21 10.71 27.57 -1.23
N VAL A 22 10.70 26.44 -0.52
CA VAL A 22 11.54 26.22 0.68
C VAL A 22 12.74 25.31 0.41
N LEU A 23 12.70 24.51 -0.65
CA LEU A 23 13.75 23.61 -1.05
C LEU A 23 14.08 23.82 -2.53
N PRO A 24 15.03 24.71 -2.87
CA PRO A 24 15.36 24.98 -4.25
C PRO A 24 16.04 23.80 -4.94
N ALA A 25 15.86 23.70 -6.26
CA ALA A 25 16.42 22.61 -7.07
C ALA A 25 17.96 22.50 -7.01
N SER A 26 18.64 23.60 -6.66
CA SER A 26 20.09 23.64 -6.51
C SER A 26 20.60 23.09 -5.17
N PHE A 27 19.72 22.86 -4.19
CA PHE A 27 20.14 22.34 -2.89
C PHE A 27 20.35 20.82 -2.99
N PRO A 28 21.50 20.28 -2.51
CA PRO A 28 21.81 18.86 -2.58
C PRO A 28 20.73 18.03 -1.85
N THR A 29 19.92 17.30 -2.62
CA THR A 29 18.79 16.55 -2.08
C THR A 29 18.66 15.19 -2.75
N VAL A 30 18.39 14.15 -1.94
CA VAL A 30 18.03 12.81 -2.41
C VAL A 30 16.69 12.45 -1.80
N LEU A 31 15.76 12.01 -2.65
CA LEU A 31 14.49 11.47 -2.21
C LEU A 31 14.68 10.02 -1.76
N ALA A 32 14.13 9.65 -0.62
CA ALA A 32 14.14 8.30 -0.07
C ALA A 32 12.71 7.74 0.00
N ASP A 33 12.57 6.43 -0.22
CA ASP A 33 11.32 5.67 -0.15
C ASP A 33 10.31 6.00 -1.26
N ARG A 34 10.11 7.26 -1.60
CA ARG A 34 9.06 7.72 -2.54
C ARG A 34 9.61 8.69 -3.57
N LYS A 35 9.02 8.65 -4.76
CA LYS A 35 9.22 9.69 -5.77
C LYS A 35 8.22 10.81 -5.54
N VAL A 36 8.66 12.03 -5.82
CA VAL A 36 7.82 13.23 -5.87
C VAL A 36 7.75 13.68 -7.32
N ASP A 37 6.56 13.90 -7.84
CA ASP A 37 6.38 14.23 -9.24
C ASP A 37 7.04 15.58 -9.58
N ALA A 38 7.69 15.66 -10.73
CA ALA A 38 8.46 16.81 -11.22
C ALA A 38 9.62 17.27 -10.30
N ALA A 39 10.03 16.50 -9.30
CA ALA A 39 11.19 16.86 -8.47
C ALA A 39 12.50 16.64 -9.26
N PRO A 40 13.41 17.63 -9.26
CA PRO A 40 14.68 17.55 -9.97
C PRO A 40 15.75 16.79 -9.19
N PHE A 41 15.36 15.96 -8.24
CA PHE A 41 16.25 15.27 -7.32
C PHE A 41 16.40 13.80 -7.68
N SER A 42 17.60 13.26 -7.40
CA SER A 42 17.79 11.80 -7.42
C SER A 42 16.93 11.12 -6.38
N SER A 43 16.51 9.89 -6.64
CA SER A 43 15.69 9.13 -5.71
C SER A 43 16.20 7.71 -5.50
N VAL A 44 16.11 7.22 -4.27
CA VAL A 44 16.33 5.83 -3.90
C VAL A 44 15.02 5.26 -3.39
N THR A 45 14.45 4.31 -4.13
CA THR A 45 13.15 3.72 -3.81
C THR A 45 13.23 2.21 -3.85
N VAL A 46 12.40 1.55 -3.07
CA VAL A 46 12.18 0.11 -3.19
C VAL A 46 10.97 -0.12 -4.08
N SER A 47 11.16 -0.83 -5.19
CA SER A 47 10.02 -1.20 -6.02
C SER A 47 9.17 -2.26 -5.34
N ALA A 48 7.92 -1.91 -5.07
CA ALA A 48 6.93 -2.80 -4.51
C ALA A 48 6.13 -3.55 -5.59
N TYR A 49 6.26 -3.14 -6.85
CA TYR A 49 5.44 -3.68 -7.95
C TYR A 49 5.54 -5.19 -8.06
N GLN A 50 6.76 -5.72 -8.19
CA GLN A 50 6.96 -7.15 -8.36
C GLN A 50 6.52 -7.97 -7.13
N SER A 51 6.73 -7.43 -5.94
CA SER A 51 6.32 -8.12 -4.70
C SER A 51 4.81 -8.20 -4.59
N VAL A 52 4.10 -7.10 -4.82
CA VAL A 52 2.62 -7.10 -4.81
C VAL A 52 2.05 -7.97 -5.93
N TYR A 53 2.59 -7.85 -7.15
CA TYR A 53 2.18 -8.70 -8.27
C TYR A 53 2.29 -10.18 -7.93
N ARG A 54 3.45 -10.62 -7.44
CA ARG A 54 3.69 -12.03 -7.07
C ARG A 54 2.80 -12.50 -5.93
N SER A 55 2.55 -11.66 -4.93
CA SER A 55 1.66 -12.01 -3.83
C SER A 55 0.22 -12.23 -4.30
N VAL A 56 -0.27 -11.34 -5.17
CA VAL A 56 -1.61 -11.50 -5.77
C VAL A 56 -1.66 -12.73 -6.67
N ALA A 57 -0.65 -12.93 -7.52
CA ALA A 57 -0.55 -14.13 -8.37
C ALA A 57 -0.57 -15.41 -7.53
N SER A 58 0.19 -15.45 -6.43
CA SER A 58 0.20 -16.59 -5.51
C SER A 58 -1.17 -16.86 -4.88
N LEU A 59 -1.91 -15.83 -4.46
CA LEU A 59 -3.28 -15.98 -3.98
C LEU A 59 -4.18 -16.60 -5.07
N ILE A 60 -4.04 -16.14 -6.32
CA ILE A 60 -4.81 -16.66 -7.46
C ILE A 60 -4.45 -18.12 -7.73
N GLU A 61 -3.19 -18.49 -7.71
CA GLU A 61 -2.70 -19.86 -7.88
C GLU A 61 -3.21 -20.82 -6.80
N GLN A 62 -3.40 -20.28 -5.56
CA GLN A 62 -4.04 -20.99 -4.45
C GLN A 62 -5.57 -21.10 -4.57
N GLY A 63 -6.15 -20.59 -5.66
CA GLY A 63 -7.58 -20.69 -5.95
C GLY A 63 -8.40 -19.48 -5.53
N GLN A 64 -7.80 -18.44 -4.97
CA GLN A 64 -8.52 -17.21 -4.62
C GLN A 64 -9.00 -16.49 -5.89
N ARG A 65 -10.24 -16.02 -5.88
CA ARG A 65 -10.84 -15.29 -6.99
C ARG A 65 -11.48 -13.97 -6.57
N ARG A 66 -11.82 -13.83 -5.30
CA ARG A 66 -12.43 -12.64 -4.71
C ARG A 66 -11.40 -11.96 -3.80
N ILE A 67 -10.47 -11.25 -4.45
CA ILE A 67 -9.31 -10.63 -3.79
C ILE A 67 -9.58 -9.13 -3.66
N GLY A 68 -9.77 -8.66 -2.44
CA GLY A 68 -9.90 -7.24 -2.15
C GLY A 68 -8.53 -6.57 -1.99
N PHE A 69 -8.44 -5.29 -2.34
CA PHE A 69 -7.24 -4.48 -2.19
C PHE A 69 -7.52 -3.19 -1.43
N ILE A 70 -6.80 -2.93 -0.36
CA ILE A 70 -6.88 -1.66 0.37
C ILE A 70 -5.66 -0.82 -0.01
N THR A 71 -5.89 0.22 -0.81
CA THR A 71 -4.84 1.14 -1.25
C THR A 71 -4.68 2.30 -0.28
N GLY A 72 -3.48 2.86 -0.21
CA GLY A 72 -3.22 4.13 0.48
C GLY A 72 -3.61 5.34 -0.36
N LEU A 73 -3.14 6.51 0.07
CA LEU A 73 -3.43 7.79 -0.59
C LEU A 73 -2.93 7.80 -2.04
N SER A 74 -3.81 8.14 -2.96
CA SER A 74 -3.54 8.11 -4.41
C SER A 74 -2.43 9.06 -4.85
N ARG A 75 -2.20 10.14 -4.09
CA ARG A 75 -1.11 11.09 -4.35
C ARG A 75 0.29 10.47 -4.12
N LEU A 76 0.41 9.36 -3.38
CA LEU A 76 1.69 8.73 -3.11
C LEU A 76 2.09 7.77 -4.23
N SER A 77 3.31 7.93 -4.76
CA SER A 77 3.84 7.08 -5.82
C SER A 77 3.82 5.59 -5.44
N THR A 78 4.13 5.27 -4.18
CA THR A 78 4.10 3.90 -3.65
C THR A 78 2.69 3.29 -3.67
N SER A 79 1.64 4.07 -3.38
CA SER A 79 0.25 3.60 -3.44
C SER A 79 -0.19 3.33 -4.88
N ARG A 80 0.18 4.23 -5.81
CA ARG A 80 -0.11 4.07 -7.25
C ARG A 80 0.56 2.81 -7.81
N GLU A 81 1.84 2.60 -7.48
CA GLU A 81 2.62 1.44 -7.93
C GLU A 81 2.00 0.11 -7.45
N ARG A 82 1.66 0.03 -6.17
CA ARG A 82 1.08 -1.18 -5.58
C ARG A 82 -0.30 -1.50 -6.14
N LEU A 83 -1.15 -0.49 -6.30
CA LEU A 83 -2.46 -0.66 -6.93
C LEU A 83 -2.33 -1.08 -8.40
N ALA A 84 -1.37 -0.53 -9.14
CA ALA A 84 -1.10 -0.93 -10.52
C ALA A 84 -0.66 -2.41 -10.60
N ALA A 85 0.18 -2.86 -9.68
CA ALA A 85 0.61 -4.25 -9.61
C ALA A 85 -0.54 -5.23 -9.32
N TYR A 86 -1.44 -4.88 -8.38
CA TYR A 86 -2.65 -5.66 -8.12
C TYR A 86 -3.53 -5.76 -9.36
N ARG A 87 -3.82 -4.63 -10.01
CA ARG A 87 -4.64 -4.61 -11.23
C ARG A 87 -4.02 -5.44 -12.35
N GLN A 88 -2.70 -5.36 -12.51
CA GLN A 88 -2.01 -6.13 -13.54
C GLN A 88 -2.10 -7.63 -13.26
N ALA A 89 -1.87 -8.07 -12.03
CA ALA A 89 -1.99 -9.48 -11.67
C ALA A 89 -3.42 -10.00 -11.92
N MET A 90 -4.44 -9.28 -11.46
CA MET A 90 -5.85 -9.67 -11.72
C MET A 90 -6.14 -9.79 -13.23
N SER A 91 -5.64 -8.84 -14.01
CA SER A 91 -5.80 -8.83 -15.48
C SER A 91 -5.10 -10.01 -16.18
N ASP A 92 -3.86 -10.29 -15.80
CA ASP A 92 -3.05 -11.36 -16.42
C ASP A 92 -3.66 -12.74 -16.19
N PHE A 93 -4.34 -12.91 -15.05
CA PHE A 93 -5.08 -14.14 -14.74
C PHE A 93 -6.55 -14.09 -15.16
N ALA A 94 -6.97 -13.07 -15.91
CA ALA A 94 -8.33 -12.88 -16.40
C ALA A 94 -9.40 -12.88 -15.27
N ILE A 95 -9.06 -12.37 -14.09
CA ILE A 95 -9.98 -12.24 -12.96
C ILE A 95 -10.52 -10.81 -12.94
N PRO A 96 -11.86 -10.63 -13.05
CA PRO A 96 -12.45 -9.30 -13.01
C PRO A 96 -12.32 -8.68 -11.60
N ILE A 97 -12.03 -7.38 -11.57
CA ILE A 97 -12.10 -6.59 -10.35
C ILE A 97 -13.53 -6.06 -10.25
N GLU A 98 -14.32 -6.63 -9.35
CA GLU A 98 -15.70 -6.19 -9.11
C GLU A 98 -15.72 -4.81 -8.42
N ASP A 99 -16.84 -4.09 -8.58
CA ASP A 99 -17.07 -2.85 -7.86
C ASP A 99 -16.99 -3.09 -6.34
N GLY A 100 -16.22 -2.24 -5.66
CA GLY A 100 -15.99 -2.36 -4.21
C GLY A 100 -14.80 -3.25 -3.81
N PHE A 101 -14.12 -3.94 -4.73
CA PHE A 101 -12.91 -4.71 -4.41
C PHE A 101 -11.68 -3.83 -4.13
N ILE A 102 -11.68 -2.60 -4.64
CA ILE A 102 -10.64 -1.63 -4.32
C ILE A 102 -11.22 -0.66 -3.29
N GLN A 103 -10.64 -0.69 -2.11
CA GLN A 103 -10.96 0.18 -0.99
C GLN A 103 -9.81 1.10 -0.69
N HIS A 104 -10.06 2.18 0.06
CA HIS A 104 -9.08 3.20 0.38
C HIS A 104 -8.84 3.28 1.88
N GLY A 105 -7.58 3.47 2.26
CA GLY A 105 -7.13 3.88 3.58
C GLY A 105 -6.20 5.08 3.45
N ASP A 106 -5.87 5.72 4.56
CA ASP A 106 -4.98 6.88 4.58
C ASP A 106 -3.68 6.63 5.35
N SER A 107 -3.44 5.37 5.74
CA SER A 107 -2.30 4.96 6.56
C SER A 107 -2.31 5.56 7.97
N MET A 108 -3.47 5.99 8.45
CA MET A 108 -3.70 6.36 9.85
C MET A 108 -4.29 5.16 10.60
N GLU A 109 -4.22 5.19 11.93
CA GLU A 109 -4.82 4.15 12.78
C GLU A 109 -6.32 3.99 12.47
N ARG A 110 -6.78 2.75 12.38
CA ARG A 110 -8.16 2.35 12.02
C ARG A 110 -8.65 2.81 10.65
N SER A 111 -7.77 3.32 9.79
CA SER A 111 -8.17 3.81 8.46
C SER A 111 -8.67 2.69 7.53
N ALA A 112 -8.19 1.47 7.72
CA ALA A 112 -8.60 0.31 6.93
C ALA A 112 -9.78 -0.47 7.54
N TRP A 113 -10.29 -0.08 8.70
CA TRP A 113 -11.36 -0.80 9.40
C TRP A 113 -12.66 -0.90 8.60
N ASN A 114 -13.18 0.25 8.17
CA ASN A 114 -14.40 0.29 7.37
C ASN A 114 -14.19 -0.36 6.00
N SER A 115 -13.03 -0.14 5.40
CA SER A 115 -12.61 -0.76 4.13
C SER A 115 -12.60 -2.29 4.24
N THR A 116 -12.09 -2.84 5.33
CA THR A 116 -12.12 -4.29 5.59
C THR A 116 -13.55 -4.81 5.66
N ARG A 117 -14.42 -4.16 6.44
CA ARG A 117 -15.82 -4.57 6.57
C ARG A 117 -16.56 -4.52 5.24
N GLU A 118 -16.26 -3.53 4.40
CA GLU A 118 -16.85 -3.44 3.07
C GLU A 118 -16.38 -4.59 2.17
N LEU A 119 -15.08 -4.94 2.18
CA LEU A 119 -14.57 -6.11 1.46
C LEU A 119 -15.20 -7.42 1.94
N LEU A 120 -15.46 -7.57 3.23
CA LEU A 120 -16.17 -8.73 3.77
C LEU A 120 -17.62 -8.80 3.27
N LYS A 121 -18.33 -7.67 3.20
CA LYS A 121 -19.67 -7.61 2.58
C LYS A 121 -19.65 -8.02 1.12
N GLN A 122 -18.59 -7.64 0.41
CA GLN A 122 -18.34 -8.08 -0.97
C GLN A 122 -17.90 -9.54 -1.06
N ARG A 123 -17.86 -10.28 0.06
CA ARG A 123 -17.45 -11.69 0.12
C ARG A 123 -16.04 -11.93 -0.43
N CYS A 124 -15.13 -10.97 -0.22
CA CYS A 124 -13.72 -11.20 -0.51
C CYS A 124 -13.17 -12.31 0.40
N THR A 125 -12.46 -13.25 -0.20
CA THR A 125 -11.83 -14.38 0.49
C THR A 125 -10.32 -14.16 0.68
N ALA A 126 -9.79 -13.10 0.10
CA ALA A 126 -8.44 -12.63 0.35
C ALA A 126 -8.42 -11.11 0.38
N ILE A 127 -7.61 -10.52 1.25
CA ILE A 127 -7.42 -9.08 1.38
C ILE A 127 -5.94 -8.76 1.28
N VAL A 128 -5.60 -7.83 0.40
CA VAL A 128 -4.24 -7.29 0.26
C VAL A 128 -4.24 -5.85 0.77
N ALA A 129 -3.52 -5.60 1.86
CA ALA A 129 -3.33 -4.28 2.43
C ALA A 129 -2.01 -3.67 1.94
N SER A 130 -2.06 -2.46 1.39
CA SER A 130 -0.90 -1.87 0.72
C SER A 130 0.19 -1.35 1.67
N ASN A 131 0.01 -1.40 2.99
CA ASN A 131 1.06 -1.15 3.99
C ASN A 131 0.75 -1.84 5.32
N GLY A 132 1.75 -1.83 6.24
CA GLY A 132 1.68 -2.52 7.52
C GLY A 132 0.59 -1.99 8.45
N LEU A 133 0.43 -0.66 8.58
CA LEU A 133 -0.60 -0.08 9.45
C LEU A 133 -1.99 -0.52 9.04
N MET A 134 -2.30 -0.45 7.74
CA MET A 134 -3.57 -0.95 7.21
C MET A 134 -3.69 -2.47 7.37
N GLY A 135 -2.58 -3.22 7.23
CA GLY A 135 -2.56 -4.66 7.49
C GLY A 135 -2.92 -5.01 8.94
N THR A 136 -2.42 -4.23 9.90
CA THR A 136 -2.77 -4.35 11.32
C THR A 136 -4.26 -4.08 11.55
N ASP A 137 -4.80 -3.03 10.94
CA ASP A 137 -6.24 -2.73 11.03
C ASP A 137 -7.09 -3.88 10.46
N VAL A 138 -6.70 -4.43 9.30
CA VAL A 138 -7.38 -5.59 8.70
C VAL A 138 -7.35 -6.78 9.67
N TYR A 139 -6.18 -7.10 10.21
CA TYR A 139 -6.02 -8.20 11.17
C TYR A 139 -6.96 -8.06 12.37
N HIS A 140 -6.97 -6.90 13.02
CA HIS A 140 -7.86 -6.66 14.16
C HIS A 140 -9.33 -6.70 13.80
N CYS A 141 -9.70 -6.11 12.65
CA CYS A 141 -11.07 -6.12 12.16
C CYS A 141 -11.55 -7.55 11.89
N LEU A 142 -10.73 -8.40 11.26
CA LEU A 142 -11.04 -9.80 10.99
C LEU A 142 -11.27 -10.56 12.31
N ARG A 143 -10.38 -10.38 13.29
CA ARG A 143 -10.53 -11.01 14.61
C ARG A 143 -11.81 -10.59 15.34
N GLU A 144 -12.16 -9.30 15.33
CA GLU A 144 -13.41 -8.82 15.93
C GLU A 144 -14.64 -9.38 15.20
N CYS A 145 -14.53 -9.64 13.89
CA CYS A 145 -15.58 -10.31 13.13
C CYS A 145 -15.63 -11.83 13.33
N GLY A 146 -14.75 -12.39 14.19
CA GLY A 146 -14.66 -13.83 14.42
C GLY A 146 -14.06 -14.63 13.25
N MET A 147 -13.39 -13.96 12.30
CA MET A 147 -12.77 -14.59 11.13
C MET A 147 -11.35 -15.06 11.46
N GLN A 148 -10.99 -16.22 10.97
CA GLN A 148 -9.64 -16.77 11.09
C GLN A 148 -8.85 -16.55 9.79
N ILE A 149 -7.72 -15.86 9.91
CA ILE A 149 -6.78 -15.68 8.79
C ILE A 149 -6.17 -17.03 8.42
N GLY A 150 -6.04 -17.29 7.12
CA GLY A 150 -5.57 -18.56 6.58
C GLY A 150 -6.64 -19.65 6.49
N ARG A 151 -7.82 -19.44 7.06
CA ARG A 151 -8.96 -20.35 6.96
C ARG A 151 -10.19 -19.72 6.31
N ASP A 152 -10.61 -18.57 6.82
CA ASP A 152 -11.82 -17.89 6.37
C ASP A 152 -11.50 -16.76 5.38
N VAL A 153 -10.37 -16.07 5.60
CA VAL A 153 -9.84 -15.00 4.73
C VAL A 153 -8.32 -15.05 4.73
N GLU A 154 -7.71 -14.97 3.56
CA GLU A 154 -6.28 -14.76 3.42
C GLU A 154 -5.93 -13.28 3.62
N LEU A 155 -4.83 -13.00 4.28
CA LEU A 155 -4.32 -11.63 4.46
C LEU A 155 -2.88 -11.52 3.97
N VAL A 156 -2.66 -10.58 3.07
CA VAL A 156 -1.33 -10.16 2.64
C VAL A 156 -1.17 -8.68 2.93
N CYS A 157 -0.04 -8.27 3.50
CA CYS A 157 0.28 -6.87 3.65
C CYS A 157 1.73 -6.59 3.22
N PHE A 158 1.94 -5.36 2.73
CA PHE A 158 3.25 -4.90 2.33
C PHE A 158 3.88 -4.13 3.49
N SER A 159 4.65 -4.81 4.30
CA SER A 159 5.58 -4.27 5.30
C SER A 159 6.25 -5.39 6.09
N ASP A 160 7.39 -5.10 6.69
CA ASP A 160 7.89 -5.89 7.79
C ASP A 160 7.02 -5.63 9.02
N PHE A 161 6.44 -6.66 9.55
CA PHE A 161 5.77 -6.63 10.83
C PHE A 161 6.78 -6.91 11.95
N ASP A 162 7.32 -5.87 12.54
CA ASP A 162 7.74 -5.91 13.95
C ASP A 162 6.46 -5.79 14.82
N SER A 163 5.54 -6.69 14.62
CA SER A 163 4.33 -6.67 15.41
C SER A 163 4.37 -7.82 16.43
N PRO A 164 4.18 -7.51 17.72
CA PRO A 164 3.93 -8.55 18.74
C PRO A 164 2.63 -9.35 18.47
N LEU A 165 1.99 -9.14 17.33
CA LEU A 165 0.76 -9.81 16.91
C LEU A 165 1.00 -11.17 16.23
N LEU A 166 2.25 -11.57 16.02
CA LEU A 166 2.61 -12.87 15.43
C LEU A 166 3.10 -13.87 16.50
N GLU A 167 2.96 -13.55 17.80
CA GLU A 167 3.17 -14.48 18.90
C GLU A 167 1.88 -15.23 19.31
#